data_f18dd194516b1d2199b9cf54d17a4fd9
#
_entry.id   f18dd194516b1d2199b9cf54d17a4fd9
#
_cell.length_a   1.000
_cell.length_b   1.000
_cell.length_c   1.000
_cell.angle_alpha   90.00
_cell.angle_beta   90.00
_cell.angle_gamma   90.00
#
_symmetry.space_group_name_H-M   'P 1'
#
loop_
_entity.id
_entity.type
_entity.pdbx_description
1 polymer ?
#
loop_
_entity_poly.entity_id
_entity_poly.type
_entity_poly.pdbx_seq_one_letter_code
_entity_poly.pdbx_strand_id
1 'polypeptide(L)'
;AGTIQQQEYTFLEVDPGKGVYTWIDYNGNGIQELQEFEIAAFSDQATFILVYLPNTVFIKTHQNKFSESLTFNTSQWSNKTGFKKFLSYFYDQFSFLINRKIEDNGDNFDLNPFDTSTENLLGLNTSFRNSLFYNRGKQDNSVTYTYLSSRVKNFLFIGSQETENSSHQLLYQHLLKQTWLFTMAANTLQSVATVENYSSRNYKIDAYQLMSKISYLFSRNVSLDVFYEFQNKENQMSNFETLKQTRFGTSFTYAGEKKLIMNGEISLYDNNFVGDAFSPVAYQMLAGLQPGKNTTWKLLVQKNLTQFLDINITYQGRKNETSELIQTGSVQLRAYF
;
A
#
# COMPACT_ATOMS: atom_id res chain seq x y z
N ALA A 1 16.12 -19.41 -20.56
CA ALA A 1 17.16 -18.38 -20.80
C ALA A 1 16.47 -17.10 -21.27
N GLY A 2 16.96 -15.97 -20.84
CA GLY A 2 16.47 -14.65 -21.20
C GLY A 2 17.56 -13.60 -21.05
N THR A 3 17.18 -12.35 -21.17
CA THR A 3 18.06 -11.22 -20.85
C THR A 3 17.35 -10.31 -19.87
N ILE A 4 18.11 -9.62 -19.01
CA ILE A 4 17.65 -8.48 -18.25
C ILE A 4 18.42 -7.25 -18.75
N GLN A 5 17.70 -6.18 -18.97
CA GLN A 5 18.29 -4.89 -19.25
C GLN A 5 18.46 -4.15 -17.93
N GLN A 6 19.63 -3.59 -17.70
CA GLN A 6 19.84 -2.66 -16.60
C GLN A 6 18.95 -1.44 -16.82
N GLN A 7 18.06 -1.18 -15.89
CA GLN A 7 17.08 -0.10 -16.05
C GLN A 7 17.73 1.24 -15.70
N GLU A 8 17.85 2.10 -16.68
CA GLU A 8 18.20 3.51 -16.53
C GLU A 8 16.93 4.34 -16.59
N TYR A 9 16.77 5.31 -15.72
CA TYR A 9 15.60 6.16 -15.67
C TYR A 9 15.93 7.58 -15.26
N THR A 10 15.03 8.47 -15.58
CA THR A 10 15.03 9.87 -15.15
C THR A 10 13.62 10.29 -14.76
N PHE A 11 13.52 11.42 -14.09
CA PHE A 11 12.24 12.02 -13.76
C PHE A 11 11.98 13.20 -14.69
N LEU A 12 10.77 13.26 -15.22
CA LEU A 12 10.28 14.32 -16.09
C LEU A 12 9.19 15.11 -15.40
N GLU A 13 9.36 16.42 -15.34
CA GLU A 13 8.37 17.31 -14.73
C GLU A 13 7.10 17.38 -15.59
N VAL A 14 5.96 17.36 -14.95
CA VAL A 14 4.62 17.46 -15.54
C VAL A 14 3.77 18.39 -14.71
N ASP A 15 2.62 18.80 -15.24
CA ASP A 15 1.68 19.63 -14.49
C ASP A 15 1.26 18.96 -13.17
N PRO A 16 1.02 19.74 -12.11
CA PRO A 16 0.55 19.22 -10.83
C PRO A 16 -0.68 18.31 -10.97
N GLY A 17 -0.63 17.16 -10.32
CA GLY A 17 -1.67 16.13 -10.37
C GLY A 17 -1.63 15.21 -11.60
N LYS A 18 -0.71 15.43 -12.54
CA LYS A 18 -0.48 14.51 -13.68
C LYS A 18 0.70 13.57 -13.45
N GLY A 19 1.51 13.83 -12.43
CA GLY A 19 2.64 13.02 -12.03
C GLY A 19 2.28 11.90 -11.05
N VAL A 20 3.33 11.21 -10.62
CA VAL A 20 3.29 10.18 -9.57
C VAL A 20 4.29 10.50 -8.47
N TYR A 21 5.34 11.24 -8.80
CA TYR A 21 6.45 11.55 -7.90
C TYR A 21 6.49 13.03 -7.56
N THR A 22 7.08 13.33 -6.40
CA THR A 22 7.47 14.67 -5.94
C THR A 22 8.97 14.71 -5.74
N TRP A 23 9.62 15.84 -6.02
CA TRP A 23 11.01 16.08 -5.67
C TRP A 23 11.10 16.80 -4.33
N ILE A 24 12.01 16.35 -3.48
CA ILE A 24 12.28 16.93 -2.16
C ILE A 24 13.80 17.09 -2.04
N ASP A 25 14.27 18.32 -2.08
CA ASP A 25 15.70 18.66 -1.96
C ASP A 25 16.17 18.45 -0.51
N TYR A 26 16.50 17.21 -0.16
CA TYR A 26 16.87 16.82 1.20
C TYR A 26 18.22 17.41 1.64
N ASN A 27 19.12 17.68 0.71
CA ASN A 27 20.46 18.20 1.00
C ASN A 27 20.58 19.73 0.82
N GLY A 28 19.53 20.38 0.30
CA GLY A 28 19.46 21.83 0.13
C GLY A 28 20.37 22.39 -0.97
N ASN A 29 20.80 21.55 -1.94
CA ASN A 29 21.73 21.97 -3.01
C ASN A 29 21.03 22.53 -4.25
N GLY A 30 19.69 22.41 -4.36
CA GLY A 30 18.89 22.86 -5.50
C GLY A 30 19.05 22.02 -6.77
N ILE A 31 19.71 20.86 -6.69
CA ILE A 31 19.95 19.95 -7.82
C ILE A 31 19.02 18.74 -7.67
N GLN A 32 18.30 18.40 -8.74
CA GLN A 32 17.42 17.22 -8.75
C GLN A 32 18.25 15.94 -8.85
N GLU A 33 18.44 15.27 -7.72
CA GLU A 33 19.13 13.99 -7.63
C GLU A 33 18.14 12.84 -7.55
N LEU A 34 18.47 11.68 -8.15
CA LEU A 34 17.54 10.55 -8.27
C LEU A 34 17.03 10.01 -6.92
N GLN A 35 17.84 10.13 -5.87
CA GLN A 35 17.47 9.71 -4.51
C GLN A 35 16.51 10.66 -3.79
N GLU A 36 16.21 11.82 -4.36
CA GLU A 36 15.35 12.85 -3.78
C GLU A 36 13.91 12.81 -4.28
N PHE A 37 13.61 11.86 -5.16
CA PHE A 37 12.26 11.67 -5.66
C PHE A 37 11.50 10.65 -4.82
N GLU A 38 10.35 11.08 -4.31
CA GLU A 38 9.43 10.26 -3.54
C GLU A 38 8.12 10.05 -4.30
N ILE A 39 7.42 8.95 -4.02
CA ILE A 39 6.03 8.81 -4.47
C ILE A 39 5.21 9.89 -3.77
N ALA A 40 4.55 10.75 -4.55
CA ALA A 40 3.79 11.85 -4.00
C ALA A 40 2.63 11.37 -3.14
N ALA A 41 2.59 11.79 -1.88
CA ALA A 41 1.51 11.45 -0.95
C ALA A 41 0.19 12.18 -1.31
N PHE A 42 0.30 13.34 -1.95
CA PHE A 42 -0.84 14.17 -2.34
C PHE A 42 -0.78 14.55 -3.81
N SER A 43 -1.93 14.65 -4.46
CA SER A 43 -1.99 14.88 -5.91
C SER A 43 -1.39 16.22 -6.36
N ASP A 44 -1.47 17.27 -5.52
CA ASP A 44 -0.85 18.57 -5.82
C ASP A 44 0.68 18.52 -5.87
N GLN A 45 1.29 17.59 -5.15
CA GLN A 45 2.73 17.35 -5.14
C GLN A 45 3.19 16.40 -6.26
N ALA A 46 2.26 15.73 -6.93
CA ALA A 46 2.54 14.76 -7.99
C ALA A 46 2.89 15.49 -9.30
N THR A 47 4.13 15.99 -9.37
CA THR A 47 4.62 16.85 -10.46
C THR A 47 5.68 16.18 -11.34
N PHE A 48 6.05 14.93 -11.06
CA PHE A 48 7.03 14.19 -11.86
C PHE A 48 6.52 12.81 -12.26
N ILE A 49 6.94 12.36 -13.43
CA ILE A 49 6.79 10.98 -13.90
C ILE A 49 8.16 10.35 -14.09
N LEU A 50 8.28 9.06 -13.79
CA LEU A 50 9.48 8.27 -14.05
C LEU A 50 9.47 7.82 -15.51
N VAL A 51 10.55 8.08 -16.23
CA VAL A 51 10.72 7.70 -17.64
C VAL A 51 11.96 6.81 -17.75
N TYR A 52 11.78 5.62 -18.30
CA TYR A 52 12.89 4.73 -18.59
C TYR A 52 13.63 5.18 -19.83
N LEU A 53 14.96 5.25 -19.71
CA LEU A 53 15.85 5.57 -20.81
C LEU A 53 16.29 4.30 -21.54
N PRO A 54 16.46 4.33 -22.87
CA PRO A 54 17.02 3.22 -23.60
C PRO A 54 18.43 2.92 -23.12
N ASN A 55 18.66 1.71 -22.63
CA ASN A 55 19.98 1.22 -22.28
C ASN A 55 20.31 0.02 -23.16
N THR A 56 21.54 -0.09 -23.64
CA THR A 56 22.01 -1.16 -24.53
C THR A 56 22.70 -2.30 -23.77
N VAL A 57 22.85 -2.19 -22.45
CA VAL A 57 23.49 -3.22 -21.63
C VAL A 57 22.47 -4.29 -21.28
N PHE A 58 22.65 -5.47 -21.88
CA PHE A 58 21.86 -6.67 -21.64
C PHE A 58 22.71 -7.71 -20.95
N ILE A 59 22.23 -8.23 -19.83
CA ILE A 59 22.86 -9.33 -19.11
C ILE A 59 22.05 -10.60 -19.39
N LYS A 60 22.72 -11.69 -19.77
CA LYS A 60 22.08 -12.99 -19.93
C LYS A 60 21.59 -13.50 -18.58
N THR A 61 20.40 -14.07 -18.56
CA THR A 61 19.77 -14.55 -17.32
C THR A 61 19.10 -15.88 -17.49
N HIS A 62 19.07 -16.65 -16.42
CA HIS A 62 18.09 -17.70 -16.21
C HIS A 62 16.92 -17.16 -15.41
N GLN A 63 15.70 -17.41 -15.86
CA GLN A 63 14.47 -16.98 -15.19
C GLN A 63 13.68 -18.21 -14.76
N ASN A 64 13.33 -18.23 -13.46
CA ASN A 64 12.40 -19.17 -12.87
C ASN A 64 11.14 -18.41 -12.44
N LYS A 65 9.97 -18.90 -12.86
CA LYS A 65 8.69 -18.36 -12.43
C LYS A 65 7.82 -19.51 -11.95
N PHE A 66 7.32 -19.39 -10.72
CA PHE A 66 6.38 -20.32 -10.13
C PHE A 66 5.25 -19.55 -9.46
N SER A 67 4.03 -20.01 -9.63
CA SER A 67 2.86 -19.44 -8.93
C SER A 67 1.86 -20.55 -8.61
N GLU A 68 1.34 -20.50 -7.39
CA GLU A 68 0.37 -21.46 -6.91
C GLU A 68 -0.70 -20.75 -6.09
N SER A 69 -1.93 -21.23 -6.18
CA SER A 69 -3.05 -20.77 -5.36
C SER A 69 -3.85 -21.98 -4.90
N LEU A 70 -3.97 -22.13 -3.59
CA LEU A 70 -4.72 -23.20 -2.95
C LEU A 70 -5.87 -22.61 -2.14
N THR A 71 -6.98 -23.34 -2.15
CA THR A 71 -8.17 -22.98 -1.39
C THR A 71 -8.66 -24.18 -0.62
N PHE A 72 -8.76 -24.05 0.70
CA PHE A 72 -9.31 -25.06 1.58
C PHE A 72 -10.71 -24.63 2.04
N ASN A 73 -11.72 -25.27 1.47
CA ASN A 73 -13.13 -25.01 1.81
C ASN A 73 -13.71 -26.17 2.60
N THR A 74 -13.96 -25.94 3.87
CA THR A 74 -14.47 -26.95 4.80
C THR A 74 -16.01 -26.90 4.96
N SER A 75 -16.72 -26.04 4.22
CA SER A 75 -18.15 -25.82 4.31
C SER A 75 -18.99 -27.12 4.07
N GLN A 76 -18.45 -28.09 3.36
CA GLN A 76 -19.04 -29.42 3.16
C GLN A 76 -19.32 -30.16 4.47
N TRP A 77 -18.66 -29.77 5.58
CA TRP A 77 -18.87 -30.39 6.89
C TRP A 77 -19.92 -29.67 7.74
N SER A 78 -20.61 -28.68 7.20
CA SER A 78 -21.63 -27.87 7.92
C SER A 78 -22.76 -28.72 8.54
N ASN A 79 -23.13 -29.82 7.89
CA ASN A 79 -24.16 -30.75 8.34
C ASN A 79 -23.64 -31.87 9.29
N LYS A 80 -22.33 -31.84 9.63
CA LYS A 80 -21.74 -32.79 10.58
C LYS A 80 -21.84 -32.26 12.02
N THR A 81 -21.51 -33.12 12.99
CA THR A 81 -21.49 -32.76 14.42
C THR A 81 -20.07 -32.72 14.98
N GLY A 82 -19.90 -32.14 16.15
CA GLY A 82 -18.60 -32.07 16.86
C GLY A 82 -17.56 -31.29 16.10
N PHE A 83 -16.32 -31.74 16.11
CA PHE A 83 -15.14 -31.03 15.57
C PHE A 83 -15.26 -30.73 14.07
N LYS A 84 -15.88 -31.65 13.29
CA LYS A 84 -16.08 -31.39 11.84
C LYS A 84 -17.01 -30.20 11.60
N LYS A 85 -18.08 -30.06 12.42
CA LYS A 85 -18.94 -28.86 12.33
C LYS A 85 -18.16 -27.58 12.69
N PHE A 86 -17.31 -27.61 13.71
CA PHE A 86 -16.49 -26.48 14.05
C PHE A 86 -15.55 -26.08 12.89
N LEU A 87 -14.88 -27.05 12.27
CA LEU A 87 -14.04 -26.79 11.11
C LEU A 87 -14.81 -26.20 9.92
N SER A 88 -16.10 -26.49 9.76
CA SER A 88 -16.90 -25.97 8.65
C SER A 88 -17.07 -24.44 8.63
N TYR A 89 -16.78 -23.78 9.74
CA TYR A 89 -16.77 -22.31 9.82
C TYR A 89 -15.52 -21.68 9.25
N PHE A 90 -14.47 -22.47 8.97
CA PHE A 90 -13.22 -21.98 8.47
C PHE A 90 -13.12 -22.10 6.95
N TYR A 91 -12.43 -21.15 6.37
CA TYR A 91 -12.07 -21.11 4.96
C TYR A 91 -10.67 -20.53 4.85
N ASP A 92 -9.80 -21.20 4.11
CA ASP A 92 -8.42 -20.74 3.96
C ASP A 92 -8.07 -20.55 2.49
N GLN A 93 -7.36 -19.45 2.20
CA GLN A 93 -6.81 -19.13 0.90
C GLN A 93 -5.32 -18.88 1.03
N PHE A 94 -4.58 -19.62 0.25
CA PHE A 94 -3.16 -19.51 0.14
C PHE A 94 -2.78 -19.12 -1.29
N SER A 95 -1.86 -18.19 -1.47
CA SER A 95 -1.27 -17.87 -2.76
C SER A 95 0.23 -17.59 -2.61
N PHE A 96 0.98 -18.11 -3.55
CA PHE A 96 2.42 -17.93 -3.63
C PHE A 96 2.83 -17.61 -5.06
N LEU A 97 3.70 -16.62 -5.21
CA LEU A 97 4.34 -16.24 -6.47
C LEU A 97 5.81 -16.06 -6.22
N ILE A 98 6.64 -16.61 -7.10
CA ILE A 98 8.04 -16.27 -7.22
C ILE A 98 8.41 -16.10 -8.69
N ASN A 99 9.11 -15.01 -8.99
CA ASN A 99 9.74 -14.72 -10.27
C ASN A 99 11.17 -14.27 -9.99
N ARG A 100 12.13 -15.13 -10.34
CA ARG A 100 13.53 -14.93 -10.06
C ARG A 100 14.33 -14.86 -11.34
N LYS A 101 15.26 -13.92 -11.43
CA LYS A 101 16.24 -13.78 -12.50
C LYS A 101 17.64 -13.80 -11.92
N ILE A 102 18.42 -14.77 -12.32
CA ILE A 102 19.84 -14.91 -11.94
C ILE A 102 20.70 -14.71 -13.18
N GLU A 103 21.92 -14.22 -12.99
CA GLU A 103 22.89 -14.08 -14.06
C GLU A 103 23.27 -15.47 -14.63
N ASP A 104 23.37 -15.55 -15.95
CA ASP A 104 23.83 -16.75 -16.66
C ASP A 104 25.36 -16.74 -16.77
N ASN A 105 26.02 -17.36 -15.80
CA ASN A 105 27.50 -17.48 -15.75
C ASN A 105 28.00 -18.80 -16.38
N GLY A 106 27.15 -19.48 -17.16
CA GLY A 106 27.53 -20.65 -17.97
C GLY A 106 27.35 -22.01 -17.29
N ASP A 107 27.56 -22.12 -15.98
CA ASP A 107 27.62 -23.44 -15.29
C ASP A 107 26.54 -23.65 -14.20
N ASN A 108 25.80 -22.62 -13.81
CA ASN A 108 24.89 -22.69 -12.66
C ASN A 108 23.42 -22.54 -13.09
N PHE A 109 22.84 -23.59 -13.63
CA PHE A 109 21.40 -23.69 -13.77
C PHE A 109 20.78 -24.27 -12.50
N ASP A 110 20.37 -23.38 -11.60
CA ASP A 110 19.63 -23.78 -10.40
C ASP A 110 18.12 -23.84 -10.72
N LEU A 111 17.57 -25.03 -10.67
CA LEU A 111 16.14 -25.32 -10.87
C LEU A 111 15.29 -24.99 -9.64
N ASN A 112 15.90 -24.77 -8.46
CA ASN A 112 15.15 -24.47 -7.25
C ASN A 112 14.58 -23.03 -7.30
N PRO A 113 13.28 -22.84 -7.52
CA PRO A 113 12.71 -21.51 -7.56
C PRO A 113 12.72 -20.80 -6.19
N PHE A 114 12.92 -21.56 -5.10
CA PHE A 114 12.88 -21.05 -3.73
C PHE A 114 14.26 -20.60 -3.22
N ASP A 115 15.31 -20.87 -3.95
CA ASP A 115 16.63 -20.34 -3.60
C ASP A 115 16.68 -18.83 -3.96
N THR A 116 16.70 -18.00 -2.94
CA THR A 116 16.84 -16.54 -3.04
C THR A 116 18.21 -16.05 -2.59
N SER A 117 19.21 -16.95 -2.53
CA SER A 117 20.61 -16.59 -2.27
C SER A 117 21.11 -15.58 -3.31
N THR A 118 21.98 -14.67 -2.91
CA THR A 118 22.06 -13.33 -3.51
C THR A 118 23.22 -13.10 -4.47
N GLU A 119 24.20 -13.98 -4.58
CA GLU A 119 25.45 -13.65 -5.31
C GLU A 119 25.24 -13.31 -6.80
N ASN A 120 24.24 -13.93 -7.45
CA ASN A 120 23.97 -13.71 -8.88
C ASN A 120 22.51 -13.26 -9.14
N LEU A 121 21.82 -12.80 -8.11
CA LEU A 121 20.42 -12.43 -8.17
C LEU A 121 20.26 -11.00 -8.73
N LEU A 122 19.83 -10.90 -9.99
CA LEU A 122 19.61 -9.63 -10.67
C LEU A 122 18.17 -9.11 -10.53
N GLY A 123 17.20 -9.99 -10.36
CA GLY A 123 15.81 -9.61 -10.17
C GLY A 123 15.02 -10.64 -9.38
N LEU A 124 14.19 -10.16 -8.46
CA LEU A 124 13.33 -10.98 -7.63
C LEU A 124 11.97 -10.30 -7.46
N ASN A 125 10.93 -11.09 -7.57
CA ASN A 125 9.60 -10.70 -7.15
C ASN A 125 8.95 -11.90 -6.51
N THR A 126 8.84 -11.88 -5.18
CA THR A 126 8.13 -12.90 -4.39
C THR A 126 6.92 -12.28 -3.73
N SER A 127 5.85 -13.03 -3.68
CA SER A 127 4.65 -12.67 -2.94
C SER A 127 4.04 -13.92 -2.33
N PHE A 128 3.83 -13.87 -1.04
CA PHE A 128 3.13 -14.90 -0.29
C PHE A 128 1.95 -14.27 0.43
N ARG A 129 0.78 -14.86 0.29
CA ARG A 129 -0.42 -14.48 1.03
C ARG A 129 -1.13 -15.70 1.55
N ASN A 130 -1.45 -15.70 2.83
CA ASN A 130 -2.39 -16.63 3.43
C ASN A 130 -3.52 -15.85 4.12
N SER A 131 -4.75 -16.24 3.90
CA SER A 131 -5.93 -15.63 4.52
C SER A 131 -6.83 -16.73 5.08
N LEU A 132 -6.91 -16.75 6.40
CA LEU A 132 -7.79 -17.65 7.16
C LEU A 132 -9.03 -16.88 7.60
N PHE A 133 -10.19 -17.37 7.21
CA PHE A 133 -11.48 -16.78 7.52
C PHE A 133 -12.25 -17.70 8.47
N TYR A 134 -12.80 -17.10 9.51
CA TYR A 134 -13.83 -17.68 10.34
C TYR A 134 -15.16 -17.00 10.01
N ASN A 135 -16.20 -17.78 9.74
CA ASN A 135 -17.53 -17.31 9.32
C ASN A 135 -17.51 -16.42 8.06
N ARG A 136 -16.74 -16.78 7.05
CA ARG A 136 -16.66 -16.05 5.79
C ARG A 136 -18.04 -15.74 5.21
N GLY A 137 -18.26 -14.45 4.87
CA GLY A 137 -19.51 -13.99 4.27
C GLY A 137 -20.69 -13.86 5.24
N LYS A 138 -20.51 -14.15 6.53
CA LYS A 138 -21.48 -13.90 7.58
C LYS A 138 -21.10 -12.62 8.29
N GLN A 139 -21.95 -11.60 8.15
CA GLN A 139 -21.66 -10.29 8.77
C GLN A 139 -21.96 -10.25 10.27
N ASP A 140 -22.75 -11.19 10.79
CA ASP A 140 -23.13 -11.21 12.21
C ASP A 140 -21.90 -11.31 13.13
N ASN A 141 -20.92 -12.14 12.75
CA ASN A 141 -19.66 -12.28 13.48
C ASN A 141 -18.62 -12.97 12.58
N SER A 142 -17.59 -12.28 12.19
CA SER A 142 -16.51 -12.83 11.36
C SER A 142 -15.13 -12.39 11.85
N VAL A 143 -14.17 -13.29 11.68
CA VAL A 143 -12.74 -13.01 11.92
C VAL A 143 -11.97 -13.37 10.67
N THR A 144 -11.08 -12.51 10.27
CA THR A 144 -10.13 -12.77 9.17
C THR A 144 -8.71 -12.53 9.67
N TYR A 145 -7.87 -13.52 9.54
CA TYR A 145 -6.43 -13.38 9.72
C TYR A 145 -5.76 -13.44 8.37
N THR A 146 -4.90 -12.46 8.07
CA THR A 146 -4.12 -12.42 6.83
C THR A 146 -2.65 -12.25 7.14
N TYR A 147 -1.83 -13.11 6.58
CA TYR A 147 -0.39 -12.94 6.52
C TYR A 147 0.03 -12.60 5.09
N LEU A 148 0.82 -11.54 4.95
CA LEU A 148 1.40 -11.11 3.68
C LEU A 148 2.91 -11.04 3.84
N SER A 149 3.64 -11.52 2.83
CA SER A 149 5.07 -11.30 2.70
C SER A 149 5.40 -11.06 1.24
N SER A 150 6.21 -10.04 0.97
CA SER A 150 6.67 -9.72 -0.38
C SER A 150 8.12 -9.26 -0.34
N ARG A 151 8.89 -9.65 -1.35
CA ARG A 151 10.26 -9.20 -1.54
C ARG A 151 10.48 -8.90 -3.01
N VAL A 152 10.93 -7.70 -3.30
CA VAL A 152 11.19 -7.21 -4.66
C VAL A 152 12.62 -6.72 -4.74
N LYS A 153 13.39 -7.23 -5.70
CA LYS A 153 14.73 -6.73 -6.03
C LYS A 153 14.75 -6.31 -7.49
N ASN A 154 15.18 -5.09 -7.73
CA ASN A 154 15.34 -4.51 -9.05
C ASN A 154 16.81 -4.22 -9.32
N PHE A 155 17.23 -4.50 -10.56
CA PHE A 155 18.57 -4.17 -11.04
C PHE A 155 18.52 -2.87 -11.82
N LEU A 156 18.98 -1.79 -11.19
CA LEU A 156 18.97 -0.44 -11.75
C LEU A 156 20.38 0.00 -12.12
N PHE A 157 20.49 0.99 -13.00
CA PHE A 157 21.78 1.61 -13.33
C PHE A 157 22.47 2.21 -12.10
N ILE A 158 21.68 2.73 -11.16
CA ILE A 158 22.15 3.32 -9.90
C ILE A 158 22.47 2.28 -8.82
N GLY A 159 22.53 0.99 -9.14
CA GLY A 159 22.70 -0.11 -8.19
C GLY A 159 21.42 -0.90 -7.94
N SER A 160 21.53 -1.94 -7.13
CA SER A 160 20.37 -2.75 -6.76
C SER A 160 19.49 -2.05 -5.74
N GLN A 161 18.19 -2.17 -5.92
CA GLN A 161 17.18 -1.74 -4.95
C GLN A 161 16.37 -2.94 -4.50
N GLU A 162 16.28 -3.14 -3.20
CA GLU A 162 15.53 -4.24 -2.61
C GLU A 162 14.52 -3.71 -1.59
N THR A 163 13.31 -4.22 -1.65
CA THR A 163 12.25 -3.92 -0.68
C THR A 163 11.63 -5.22 -0.20
N GLU A 164 11.55 -5.37 1.11
CA GLU A 164 10.91 -6.50 1.77
C GLU A 164 9.83 -6.00 2.72
N ASN A 165 8.62 -6.57 2.60
CA ASN A 165 7.50 -6.24 3.46
C ASN A 165 6.88 -7.53 4.00
N SER A 166 6.61 -7.57 5.29
CA SER A 166 5.82 -8.62 5.91
C SER A 166 4.78 -8.03 6.85
N SER A 167 3.59 -8.60 6.87
CA SER A 167 2.52 -8.10 7.74
C SER A 167 1.61 -9.22 8.22
N HIS A 168 1.13 -9.06 9.46
CA HIS A 168 0.05 -9.86 10.03
C HIS A 168 -1.13 -8.93 10.30
N GLN A 169 -2.28 -9.29 9.80
CA GLN A 169 -3.52 -8.55 9.99
C GLN A 169 -4.57 -9.45 10.61
N LEU A 170 -5.17 -9.01 11.71
CA LEU A 170 -6.35 -9.61 12.29
C LEU A 170 -7.52 -8.63 12.19
N LEU A 171 -8.57 -9.02 11.51
CA LEU A 171 -9.78 -8.24 11.31
C LEU A 171 -10.95 -8.95 11.98
N TYR A 172 -11.63 -8.26 12.88
CA TYR A 172 -12.88 -8.68 13.49
C TYR A 172 -14.02 -7.78 13.02
N GLN A 173 -15.15 -8.37 12.63
CA GLN A 173 -16.36 -7.65 12.26
C GLN A 173 -17.56 -8.23 12.98
N HIS A 174 -18.43 -7.34 13.46
CA HIS A 174 -19.67 -7.70 14.12
C HIS A 174 -20.80 -6.77 13.67
N LEU A 175 -21.84 -7.34 13.06
CA LEU A 175 -23.03 -6.62 12.63
C LEU A 175 -24.15 -6.78 13.67
N LEU A 176 -24.49 -5.69 14.33
CA LEU A 176 -25.54 -5.63 15.33
C LEU A 176 -26.84 -5.07 14.72
N LYS A 177 -27.94 -5.78 14.89
CA LYS A 177 -29.30 -5.39 14.43
C LYS A 177 -29.36 -4.98 12.95
N GLN A 178 -28.47 -5.53 12.11
CA GLN A 178 -28.37 -5.23 10.66
C GLN A 178 -28.11 -3.75 10.33
N THR A 179 -27.81 -2.92 11.31
CA THR A 179 -27.65 -1.46 11.17
C THR A 179 -26.29 -0.97 11.63
N TRP A 180 -25.72 -1.56 12.67
CA TRP A 180 -24.46 -1.15 13.25
C TRP A 180 -23.38 -2.18 12.96
N LEU A 181 -22.36 -1.82 12.19
CA LEU A 181 -21.21 -2.67 11.94
C LEU A 181 -20.02 -2.18 12.75
N PHE A 182 -19.55 -3.01 13.67
CA PHE A 182 -18.34 -2.81 14.42
C PHE A 182 -17.19 -3.52 13.70
N THR A 183 -16.11 -2.81 13.45
CA THR A 183 -14.90 -3.35 12.83
C THR A 183 -13.70 -3.01 13.71
N MET A 184 -12.91 -4.02 14.05
CA MET A 184 -11.62 -3.87 14.73
C MET A 184 -10.54 -4.52 13.89
N ALA A 185 -9.44 -3.82 13.67
CA ALA A 185 -8.28 -4.35 12.97
C ALA A 185 -7.02 -4.15 13.82
N ALA A 186 -6.22 -5.20 13.92
CA ALA A 186 -4.88 -5.15 14.50
C ALA A 186 -3.88 -5.60 13.43
N ASN A 187 -2.88 -4.77 13.16
CA ASN A 187 -1.86 -5.02 12.16
C ASN A 187 -0.47 -4.92 12.79
N THR A 188 0.42 -5.82 12.40
CA THR A 188 1.86 -5.63 12.54
C THR A 188 2.48 -5.61 11.15
N LEU A 189 3.42 -4.73 10.94
CA LEU A 189 4.12 -4.56 9.66
C LEU A 189 5.61 -4.44 9.92
N GLN A 190 6.40 -5.15 9.14
CA GLN A 190 7.83 -4.89 8.99
C GLN A 190 8.09 -4.52 7.54
N SER A 191 8.76 -3.39 7.33
CA SER A 191 9.16 -2.90 6.01
C SER A 191 10.65 -2.60 6.00
N VAL A 192 11.37 -3.25 5.09
CA VAL A 192 12.81 -3.06 4.91
C VAL A 192 13.06 -2.56 3.49
N ALA A 193 13.83 -1.49 3.37
CA ALA A 193 14.32 -1.02 2.08
C ALA A 193 15.83 -0.89 2.12
N THR A 194 16.48 -1.40 1.07
CA THR A 194 17.92 -1.31 0.89
C THR A 194 18.20 -0.83 -0.52
N VAL A 195 18.94 0.26 -0.63
CA VAL A 195 19.38 0.86 -1.89
C VAL A 195 20.90 0.93 -1.86
N GLU A 196 21.54 0.23 -2.79
CA GLU A 196 22.97 0.00 -2.78
C GLU A 196 23.80 1.29 -2.70
N ASN A 197 23.48 2.29 -3.54
CA ASN A 197 24.24 3.52 -3.65
C ASN A 197 23.66 4.71 -2.86
N TYR A 198 22.52 4.54 -2.19
CA TYR A 198 21.84 5.61 -1.45
C TYR A 198 21.45 5.16 -0.05
N SER A 199 22.44 5.08 0.82
CA SER A 199 22.25 4.59 2.19
C SER A 199 21.27 5.43 3.03
N SER A 200 21.08 6.71 2.71
CA SER A 200 20.09 7.58 3.35
C SER A 200 18.64 7.14 3.16
N ARG A 201 18.39 6.30 2.15
CA ARG A 201 17.07 5.70 1.88
C ARG A 201 16.87 4.33 2.53
N ASN A 202 17.90 3.80 3.18
CA ASN A 202 17.83 2.50 3.83
C ASN A 202 17.08 2.62 5.15
N TYR A 203 16.12 1.73 5.36
CA TYR A 203 15.38 1.65 6.61
C TYR A 203 14.94 0.22 6.93
N LYS A 204 14.67 -0.03 8.19
CA LYS A 204 13.95 -1.19 8.68
C LYS A 204 12.90 -0.70 9.67
N ILE A 205 11.68 -0.55 9.21
CA ILE A 205 10.58 -0.01 10.00
C ILE A 205 9.73 -1.17 10.50
N ASP A 206 9.63 -1.29 11.82
CA ASP A 206 8.65 -2.12 12.49
C ASP A 206 7.47 -1.24 12.91
N ALA A 207 6.26 -1.71 12.63
CA ALA A 207 5.04 -0.96 12.95
C ALA A 207 3.97 -1.87 13.54
N TYR A 208 3.17 -1.32 14.44
CA TYR A 208 1.89 -1.90 14.83
C TYR A 208 0.79 -0.84 14.77
N GLN A 209 -0.40 -1.31 14.40
CA GLN A 209 -1.56 -0.46 14.18
C GLN A 209 -2.79 -1.13 14.79
N LEU A 210 -3.59 -0.35 15.48
CA LEU A 210 -4.91 -0.75 15.98
C LEU A 210 -5.94 0.23 15.44
N MET A 211 -6.99 -0.28 14.80
CA MET A 211 -8.10 0.51 14.28
C MET A 211 -9.41 -0.01 14.85
N SER A 212 -10.25 0.89 15.29
CA SER A 212 -11.64 0.63 15.67
C SER A 212 -12.55 1.51 14.82
N LYS A 213 -13.56 0.92 14.20
CA LYS A 213 -14.53 1.62 13.35
C LYS A 213 -15.94 1.18 13.68
N ILE A 214 -16.85 2.16 13.77
CA ILE A 214 -18.27 1.96 13.93
C ILE A 214 -18.93 2.54 12.68
N SER A 215 -19.69 1.72 11.98
CA SER A 215 -20.44 2.10 10.79
C SER A 215 -21.92 2.03 11.07
N TYR A 216 -22.64 3.11 10.79
CA TYR A 216 -24.10 3.11 10.75
C TYR A 216 -24.56 2.88 9.30
N LEU A 217 -25.29 1.78 9.09
CA LEU A 217 -25.77 1.35 7.79
C LEU A 217 -27.22 1.83 7.62
N PHE A 218 -27.41 2.96 6.95
CA PHE A 218 -28.76 3.46 6.58
C PHE A 218 -29.46 2.53 5.61
N SER A 219 -28.68 1.94 4.70
CA SER A 219 -29.08 0.95 3.73
C SER A 219 -27.85 0.13 3.29
N ARG A 220 -28.05 -0.81 2.34
CA ARG A 220 -26.93 -1.56 1.73
C ARG A 220 -25.94 -0.65 0.98
N ASN A 221 -26.39 0.54 0.60
CA ASN A 221 -25.68 1.45 -0.28
C ASN A 221 -25.30 2.78 0.39
N VAL A 222 -25.67 2.97 1.64
CA VAL A 222 -25.43 4.23 2.37
C VAL A 222 -24.93 3.92 3.76
N SER A 223 -23.75 4.41 4.08
CA SER A 223 -23.15 4.28 5.41
C SER A 223 -22.46 5.56 5.87
N LEU A 224 -22.43 5.72 7.18
CA LEU A 224 -21.63 6.71 7.90
C LEU A 224 -20.73 5.99 8.87
N ASP A 225 -19.44 6.26 8.79
CA ASP A 225 -18.42 5.63 9.62
C ASP A 225 -17.78 6.65 10.55
N VAL A 226 -17.47 6.23 11.76
CA VAL A 226 -16.58 6.93 12.69
C VAL A 226 -15.47 5.95 13.06
N PHE A 227 -14.22 6.41 13.01
CA PHE A 227 -13.09 5.54 13.27
C PHE A 227 -12.02 6.24 14.10
N TYR A 228 -11.31 5.41 14.85
CA TYR A 228 -10.12 5.78 15.60
C TYR A 228 -9.02 4.77 15.31
N GLU A 229 -7.83 5.28 15.03
CA GLU A 229 -6.66 4.49 14.69
C GLU A 229 -5.48 4.97 15.53
N PHE A 230 -4.74 4.01 16.06
CA PHE A 230 -3.45 4.23 16.73
C PHE A 230 -2.38 3.46 15.97
N GLN A 231 -1.26 4.12 15.68
CA GLN A 231 -0.11 3.51 15.01
C GLN A 231 1.17 3.89 15.73
N ASN A 232 2.07 2.92 15.90
CA ASN A 232 3.45 3.15 16.30
C ASN A 232 4.38 2.58 15.24
N LYS A 233 5.39 3.35 14.83
CA LYS A 233 6.43 2.95 13.90
C LYS A 233 7.79 3.24 14.52
N GLU A 234 8.73 2.31 14.35
CA GLU A 234 10.10 2.43 14.84
C GLU A 234 11.07 2.00 13.73
N ASN A 235 11.96 2.89 13.35
CA ASN A 235 13.05 2.54 12.45
C ASN A 235 14.18 1.90 13.27
N GLN A 236 14.54 0.67 12.91
CA GLN A 236 15.61 -0.12 13.55
C GLN A 236 16.99 0.13 12.96
N MET A 237 17.10 1.04 11.99
CA MET A 237 18.35 1.39 11.31
C MET A 237 18.66 2.87 11.41
N SER A 238 19.94 3.22 11.23
CA SER A 238 20.42 4.60 11.17
C SER A 238 20.08 5.44 12.41
N ASN A 239 19.16 6.38 12.31
CA ASN A 239 18.88 7.38 13.34
C ASN A 239 17.81 6.94 14.35
N PHE A 240 17.26 5.73 14.23
CA PHE A 240 16.24 5.18 15.12
C PHE A 240 15.01 6.08 15.28
N GLU A 241 14.51 6.61 14.16
CA GLU A 241 13.32 7.46 14.13
C GLU A 241 12.12 6.70 14.68
N THR A 242 11.25 7.42 15.40
CA THR A 242 10.00 6.85 15.90
C THR A 242 8.81 7.74 15.59
N LEU A 243 7.66 7.13 15.35
CA LEU A 243 6.39 7.81 15.14
C LEU A 243 5.31 7.15 15.97
N LYS A 244 4.68 7.94 16.83
CA LYS A 244 3.39 7.60 17.47
C LYS A 244 2.32 8.47 16.85
N GLN A 245 1.37 7.85 16.14
CA GLN A 245 0.31 8.54 15.44
C GLN A 245 -1.04 8.11 15.99
N THR A 246 -1.91 9.08 16.23
CA THR A 246 -3.34 8.85 16.42
C THR A 246 -4.10 9.51 15.28
N ARG A 247 -5.14 8.84 14.81
CA ARG A 247 -6.03 9.33 13.77
C ARG A 247 -7.47 9.13 14.20
N PHE A 248 -8.22 10.21 14.21
CA PHE A 248 -9.66 10.18 14.38
C PHE A 248 -10.33 10.69 13.12
N GLY A 249 -11.38 10.05 12.66
CA GLY A 249 -12.04 10.49 11.46
C GLY A 249 -13.46 10.00 11.30
N THR A 250 -14.10 10.56 10.29
CA THR A 250 -15.42 10.15 9.84
C THR A 250 -15.44 10.03 8.33
N SER A 251 -16.15 9.05 7.82
CA SER A 251 -16.36 8.86 6.38
C SER A 251 -17.80 8.55 6.09
N PHE A 252 -18.26 8.94 4.91
CA PHE A 252 -19.56 8.53 4.41
C PHE A 252 -19.41 7.90 3.02
N THR A 253 -20.29 6.93 2.76
CA THR A 253 -20.43 6.30 1.46
C THR A 253 -21.88 6.36 1.04
N TYR A 254 -22.12 6.79 -0.20
CA TYR A 254 -23.42 6.77 -0.84
C TYR A 254 -23.26 6.18 -2.24
N ALA A 255 -23.98 5.08 -2.51
CA ALA A 255 -24.08 4.45 -3.83
C ALA A 255 -25.55 4.44 -4.24
N GLY A 256 -26.00 5.50 -4.90
CA GLY A 256 -27.39 5.69 -5.25
C GLY A 256 -27.80 5.04 -6.58
N GLU A 257 -29.05 5.19 -6.91
CA GLU A 257 -29.57 4.83 -8.23
C GLU A 257 -28.90 5.68 -9.33
N LYS A 258 -28.92 5.19 -10.57
CA LYS A 258 -28.29 5.83 -11.74
C LYS A 258 -26.76 5.99 -11.59
N LYS A 259 -26.13 5.02 -10.90
CA LYS A 259 -24.66 4.96 -10.74
C LYS A 259 -24.04 6.25 -10.16
N LEU A 260 -24.75 6.95 -9.28
CA LEU A 260 -24.17 8.02 -8.48
C LEU A 260 -23.45 7.39 -7.29
N ILE A 261 -22.15 7.62 -7.20
CA ILE A 261 -21.30 7.21 -6.07
C ILE A 261 -20.72 8.47 -5.44
N MET A 262 -20.84 8.60 -4.14
CA MET A 262 -20.21 9.68 -3.37
C MET A 262 -19.48 9.07 -2.17
N ASN A 263 -18.22 9.40 -2.02
CA ASN A 263 -17.41 9.03 -0.86
C ASN A 263 -16.76 10.29 -0.30
N GLY A 264 -16.91 10.49 0.99
CA GLY A 264 -16.26 11.59 1.69
C GLY A 264 -15.58 11.09 2.95
N GLU A 265 -14.48 11.72 3.30
CA GLU A 265 -13.70 11.42 4.51
C GLU A 265 -13.08 12.70 5.05
N ILE A 266 -13.07 12.85 6.38
CA ILE A 266 -12.31 13.85 7.11
C ILE A 266 -11.53 13.10 8.20
N SER A 267 -10.23 13.38 8.29
CA SER A 267 -9.32 12.76 9.25
C SER A 267 -8.49 13.81 9.98
N LEU A 268 -8.38 13.65 11.28
CA LEU A 268 -7.54 14.43 12.19
C LEU A 268 -6.42 13.54 12.69
N TYR A 269 -5.19 13.97 12.50
CA TYR A 269 -3.99 13.26 12.91
C TYR A 269 -3.26 14.03 14.00
N ASP A 270 -2.66 13.29 14.94
CA ASP A 270 -1.68 13.79 15.88
C ASP A 270 -0.43 12.91 15.76
N ASN A 271 0.67 13.48 15.25
CA ASN A 271 1.91 12.82 14.90
C ASN A 271 3.02 13.22 15.87
N ASN A 272 3.30 12.37 16.84
CA ASN A 272 4.48 12.54 17.70
C ASN A 272 5.66 11.81 17.04
N PHE A 273 6.47 12.57 16.30
CA PHE A 273 7.63 12.07 15.58
C PHE A 273 8.92 12.50 16.27
N VAL A 274 9.86 11.56 16.41
CA VAL A 274 11.19 11.80 16.96
C VAL A 274 12.21 11.39 15.89
N GLY A 275 13.08 12.31 15.51
CA GLY A 275 14.09 12.14 14.46
C GLY A 275 14.16 13.35 13.55
N ASP A 276 14.91 13.22 12.45
CA ASP A 276 14.94 14.24 11.40
C ASP A 276 13.69 14.17 10.54
N ALA A 277 12.80 15.15 10.72
CA ALA A 277 11.54 15.24 9.96
C ALA A 277 11.74 15.55 8.47
N PHE A 278 12.93 15.99 8.08
CA PHE A 278 13.28 16.30 6.69
C PHE A 278 14.24 15.25 6.11
N SER A 279 13.79 14.00 6.13
CA SER A 279 14.55 12.86 5.61
C SER A 279 13.64 11.90 4.80
N PRO A 280 14.21 11.10 3.89
CA PRO A 280 13.45 10.08 3.17
C PRO A 280 12.71 9.10 4.09
N VAL A 281 13.33 8.73 5.21
CA VAL A 281 12.73 7.83 6.21
C VAL A 281 11.53 8.49 6.90
N ALA A 282 11.65 9.77 7.30
CA ALA A 282 10.54 10.52 7.87
C ALA A 282 9.36 10.63 6.90
N TYR A 283 9.63 10.89 5.62
CA TYR A 283 8.60 10.93 4.59
C TYR A 283 7.83 9.61 4.50
N GLN A 284 8.52 8.47 4.53
CA GLN A 284 7.89 7.14 4.53
C GLN A 284 7.09 6.87 5.82
N MET A 285 7.64 7.24 6.97
CA MET A 285 6.96 7.02 8.26
C MET A 285 5.71 7.90 8.42
N LEU A 286 5.79 9.17 8.04
CA LEU A 286 4.72 10.15 8.13
C LEU A 286 3.72 10.09 6.97
N ALA A 287 4.03 9.32 5.92
CA ALA A 287 3.21 9.24 4.69
C ALA A 287 2.92 10.63 4.08
N GLY A 288 3.94 11.49 4.05
CA GLY A 288 3.87 12.86 3.50
C GLY A 288 3.18 13.89 4.41
N LEU A 289 2.70 13.48 5.60
CA LEU A 289 2.21 14.40 6.63
C LEU A 289 3.39 15.04 7.37
N GLN A 290 3.08 16.01 8.23
CA GLN A 290 4.06 16.68 9.07
C GLN A 290 3.97 16.17 10.53
N PRO A 291 5.03 16.31 11.34
CA PRO A 291 4.92 16.19 12.78
C PRO A 291 3.85 17.15 13.34
N GLY A 292 3.24 16.80 14.48
CA GLY A 292 2.16 17.56 15.09
C GLY A 292 0.80 17.28 14.48
N LYS A 293 -0.12 18.23 14.59
CA LYS A 293 -1.52 18.05 14.17
C LYS A 293 -1.69 18.29 12.70
N ASN A 294 -2.37 17.35 12.04
CA ASN A 294 -2.71 17.45 10.63
C ASN A 294 -4.20 17.16 10.45
N THR A 295 -4.81 17.83 9.49
CA THR A 295 -6.19 17.57 9.06
C THR A 295 -6.18 17.29 7.57
N THR A 296 -6.86 16.24 7.16
CA THR A 296 -7.06 15.93 5.74
C THR A 296 -8.54 15.70 5.45
N TRP A 297 -8.96 16.01 4.23
CA TRP A 297 -10.29 15.67 3.76
C TRP A 297 -10.26 15.30 2.29
N LYS A 298 -11.19 14.44 1.92
CA LYS A 298 -11.39 13.99 0.54
C LYS A 298 -12.85 13.80 0.23
N LEU A 299 -13.27 14.25 -0.93
CA LEU A 299 -14.59 14.00 -1.49
C LEU A 299 -14.43 13.50 -2.92
N LEU A 300 -15.05 12.37 -3.21
CA LEU A 300 -15.14 11.76 -4.52
C LEU A 300 -16.59 11.69 -4.95
N VAL A 301 -16.92 12.19 -6.12
CA VAL A 301 -18.25 12.09 -6.72
C VAL A 301 -18.11 11.52 -8.12
N GLN A 302 -18.73 10.37 -8.36
CA GLN A 302 -18.78 9.72 -9.67
C GLN A 302 -20.22 9.57 -10.11
N LYS A 303 -20.52 9.92 -11.34
CA LYS A 303 -21.86 9.78 -11.90
C LYS A 303 -21.82 9.48 -13.40
N ASN A 304 -22.63 8.52 -13.82
CA ASN A 304 -22.94 8.35 -15.23
C ASN A 304 -24.03 9.38 -15.58
N LEU A 305 -23.68 10.36 -16.41
CA LEU A 305 -24.61 11.39 -16.90
C LEU A 305 -25.53 10.80 -17.97
N THR A 306 -24.95 10.01 -18.86
CA THR A 306 -25.65 9.22 -19.89
C THR A 306 -25.00 7.84 -20.00
N GLN A 307 -25.50 6.98 -20.88
CA GLN A 307 -24.85 5.70 -21.18
C GLN A 307 -23.46 5.84 -21.83
N PHE A 308 -23.14 7.05 -22.34
CA PHE A 308 -21.89 7.35 -23.05
C PHE A 308 -21.03 8.40 -22.34
N LEU A 309 -21.46 8.96 -21.21
CA LEU A 309 -20.77 10.06 -20.56
C LEU A 309 -20.74 9.89 -19.04
N ASP A 310 -19.55 9.81 -18.49
CA ASP A 310 -19.28 9.74 -17.07
C ASP A 310 -18.59 11.03 -16.59
N ILE A 311 -18.92 11.47 -15.39
CA ILE A 311 -18.23 12.53 -14.68
C ILE A 311 -17.62 11.98 -13.40
N ASN A 312 -16.37 12.35 -13.15
CA ASN A 312 -15.66 12.08 -11.90
C ASN A 312 -15.13 13.40 -11.34
N ILE A 313 -15.54 13.74 -10.13
CA ILE A 313 -15.11 14.93 -9.40
C ILE A 313 -14.36 14.47 -8.17
N THR A 314 -13.13 14.95 -8.00
CA THR A 314 -12.34 14.72 -6.80
C THR A 314 -12.02 16.09 -6.18
N TYR A 315 -12.27 16.24 -4.89
CA TYR A 315 -11.86 17.38 -4.09
C TYR A 315 -11.15 16.87 -2.85
N GLN A 316 -9.99 17.40 -2.59
CA GLN A 316 -9.20 17.03 -1.42
C GLN A 316 -8.45 18.24 -0.87
N GLY A 317 -8.11 18.16 0.40
CA GLY A 317 -7.29 19.18 1.00
C GLY A 317 -6.62 18.69 2.27
N ARG A 318 -5.69 19.51 2.72
CA ARG A 318 -4.93 19.28 3.96
C ARG A 318 -4.55 20.59 4.61
N LYS A 319 -4.37 20.50 5.92
CA LYS A 319 -3.84 21.58 6.75
C LYS A 319 -3.02 20.96 7.88
N ASN A 320 -1.87 21.53 8.19
CA ASN A 320 -1.12 21.25 9.40
C ASN A 320 -1.01 22.52 10.28
N GLU A 321 -0.27 22.46 11.38
CA GLU A 321 -0.13 23.59 12.30
C GLU A 321 0.72 24.74 11.72
N THR A 322 1.62 24.44 10.78
CA THR A 322 2.63 25.38 10.27
C THR A 322 2.42 25.80 8.83
N SER A 323 1.60 25.06 8.05
CA SER A 323 1.37 25.35 6.63
C SER A 323 0.05 26.07 6.39
N GLU A 324 -0.02 26.77 5.26
CA GLU A 324 -1.28 27.26 4.72
C GLU A 324 -2.21 26.10 4.32
N LEU A 325 -3.47 26.43 4.18
CA LEU A 325 -4.51 25.52 3.71
C LEU A 325 -4.26 25.16 2.24
N ILE A 326 -4.05 23.87 1.95
CA ILE A 326 -3.89 23.38 0.59
C ILE A 326 -5.18 22.67 0.16
N GLN A 327 -5.67 23.02 -0.99
CA GLN A 327 -6.89 22.44 -1.57
C GLN A 327 -6.68 22.13 -3.04
N THR A 328 -7.16 20.96 -3.48
CA THR A 328 -7.04 20.51 -4.86
C THR A 328 -8.38 19.99 -5.33
N GLY A 329 -8.82 20.42 -6.49
CA GLY A 329 -10.02 19.92 -7.14
C GLY A 329 -9.72 19.45 -8.56
N SER A 330 -10.29 18.34 -8.97
CA SER A 330 -10.24 17.86 -10.35
C SER A 330 -11.61 17.43 -10.83
N VAL A 331 -11.89 17.71 -12.10
CA VAL A 331 -13.09 17.27 -12.80
C VAL A 331 -12.66 16.55 -14.06
N GLN A 332 -13.06 15.31 -14.18
CA GLN A 332 -12.79 14.48 -15.33
C GLN A 332 -14.08 14.05 -16.00
N LEU A 333 -14.20 14.34 -17.29
CA LEU A 333 -15.28 13.86 -18.15
C LEU A 333 -14.73 12.74 -19.04
N ARG A 334 -15.43 11.62 -19.07
CA ARG A 334 -15.06 10.47 -19.91
C ARG A 334 -16.22 10.16 -20.84
N ALA A 335 -15.98 10.31 -22.15
CA ALA A 335 -16.92 9.94 -23.20
C ALA A 335 -16.54 8.59 -23.81
N TYR A 336 -17.54 7.76 -24.09
CA TYR A 336 -17.41 6.47 -24.76
C TYR A 336 -18.11 6.55 -26.11
N PHE A 337 -17.40 6.23 -27.19
CA PHE A 337 -17.89 6.30 -28.57
C PHE A 337 -18.04 4.90 -29.16
#